data_e9bef922d9bb63176505d39bc2e2e6ce
#
_entry.id   e9bef922d9bb63176505d39bc2e2e6ce
#
_cell.length_a   1.000
_cell.length_b   1.000
_cell.length_c   1.000
_cell.angle_alpha   90.00
_cell.angle_beta   90.00
_cell.angle_gamma   90.00
#
_symmetry.space_group_name_H-M   'P 1'
#
loop_
_entity.id
_entity.type
_entity.pdbx_description
1 polymer ?
#
loop_
_entity_poly.entity_id
_entity_poly.type
_entity_poly.pdbx_seq_one_letter_code
_entity_poly.pdbx_strand_id
1 'polypeptide(L)'
;MRQKLSFQTLQKKDDMKKILFGLTAALLTSAAAANTLIPDVSPASSGQHVVINITQQRLFLYDNGKLSKIYPVAVGKAMTQTNLGEHKIGAKAYNPVWHIPKSIQKERNDGVKSVPAGPNNPLGPVFVRLGDPKLSLGIHGTNAPASVPGVRSHGCVRMKSPDALEFAKTIATGSPASVIYQMASLNEDANQNLWLAAYRDPYDKKNLDTAALKKSIAAWAKAHGKTIPA
;
A
#
# COMPACT_ATOMS: atom_id res chain seq x y z
N MET A 1 10.41 1.20 -10.02
CA MET A 1 11.41 0.46 -10.80
C MET A 1 12.07 -0.54 -9.88
N ARG A 2 12.11 -1.80 -10.26
CA ARG A 2 12.65 -2.90 -9.45
C ARG A 2 14.07 -3.23 -9.95
N GLN A 3 15.03 -3.27 -9.07
CA GLN A 3 16.40 -3.63 -9.41
C GLN A 3 16.93 -4.70 -8.44
N LYS A 4 17.54 -5.76 -8.99
CA LYS A 4 18.41 -6.65 -8.22
C LYS A 4 19.67 -5.84 -7.92
N LEU A 5 19.99 -5.69 -6.63
CA LEU A 5 21.24 -5.06 -6.27
C LEU A 5 22.40 -6.00 -6.65
N SER A 6 23.03 -5.75 -7.80
CA SER A 6 24.42 -6.11 -7.93
C SER A 6 25.23 -5.05 -7.20
N PHE A 7 26.24 -5.45 -6.45
CA PHE A 7 27.09 -4.52 -5.68
C PHE A 7 27.72 -3.40 -6.51
N GLN A 8 27.66 -3.48 -7.84
CA GLN A 8 28.12 -2.45 -8.77
C GLN A 8 27.16 -1.28 -8.99
N THR A 9 25.88 -1.43 -8.63
CA THR A 9 24.85 -0.42 -8.94
C THR A 9 24.70 0.67 -7.87
N LEU A 10 25.31 0.48 -6.69
CA LEU A 10 25.21 1.41 -5.55
C LEU A 10 26.10 2.68 -5.70
N GLN A 11 27.09 2.66 -6.58
CA GLN A 11 28.02 3.78 -6.75
C GLN A 11 27.47 5.00 -7.51
N LYS A 12 26.29 4.93 -8.12
CA LYS A 12 25.88 5.92 -9.12
C LYS A 12 24.72 6.85 -8.74
N LYS A 13 24.26 6.87 -7.48
CA LYS A 13 23.11 7.74 -7.10
C LYS A 13 23.29 8.44 -5.76
N ASP A 14 23.93 9.60 -5.81
CA ASP A 14 24.13 10.49 -4.64
C ASP A 14 22.89 11.34 -4.25
N ASP A 15 21.75 11.21 -4.95
CA ASP A 15 20.65 12.17 -4.85
C ASP A 15 19.38 11.66 -4.11
N MET A 16 19.53 10.72 -3.17
CA MET A 16 18.35 10.21 -2.45
C MET A 16 18.40 10.52 -0.96
N LYS A 17 17.52 11.36 -0.46
CA LYS A 17 17.46 11.81 0.94
C LYS A 17 16.26 11.23 1.72
N LYS A 18 16.56 10.58 2.88
CA LYS A 18 15.74 10.18 4.06
C LYS A 18 14.75 9.00 3.97
N ILE A 19 15.11 7.81 4.50
CA ILE A 19 14.24 6.67 4.88
C ILE A 19 14.61 6.12 6.26
N LEU A 20 13.62 5.66 7.03
CA LEU A 20 13.80 4.89 8.27
C LEU A 20 13.55 3.39 7.97
N PHE A 21 14.49 2.50 8.30
CA PHE A 21 14.36 1.05 8.09
C PHE A 21 14.68 0.23 9.35
N GLY A 22 13.73 -0.64 9.70
CA GLY A 22 14.01 -1.82 10.52
C GLY A 22 14.12 -3.05 9.60
N LEU A 23 15.21 -3.81 9.71
CA LEU A 23 15.42 -4.98 8.85
C LEU A 23 14.64 -6.17 9.43
N THR A 24 13.44 -6.44 8.94
CA THR A 24 12.76 -7.72 9.16
C THR A 24 13.04 -8.62 7.96
N ALA A 25 13.76 -9.71 8.17
CA ALA A 25 13.99 -10.72 7.15
C ALA A 25 12.69 -11.49 6.90
N ALA A 26 11.91 -11.05 5.90
CA ALA A 26 10.72 -11.76 5.45
C ALA A 26 11.07 -12.67 4.27
N LEU A 27 11.02 -13.99 4.49
CA LEU A 27 11.17 -14.99 3.45
C LEU A 27 9.95 -14.99 2.52
N LEU A 28 10.11 -14.60 1.27
CA LEU A 28 9.08 -14.64 0.23
C LEU A 28 8.90 -16.08 -0.28
N THR A 29 7.82 -16.73 0.08
CA THR A 29 7.55 -18.15 -0.24
C THR A 29 6.49 -18.40 -1.31
N SER A 30 6.14 -17.45 -2.20
CA SER A 30 5.21 -17.76 -3.30
C SER A 30 5.62 -17.12 -4.63
N ALA A 31 5.47 -17.87 -5.73
CA ALA A 31 5.85 -17.48 -7.09
C ALA A 31 5.09 -16.24 -7.63
N ALA A 32 3.88 -15.97 -7.15
CA ALA A 32 3.09 -14.78 -7.53
C ALA A 32 3.56 -13.49 -6.83
N ALA A 33 4.22 -13.62 -5.68
CA ALA A 33 4.81 -12.50 -4.93
C ALA A 33 6.21 -12.10 -5.44
N ALA A 34 6.83 -12.91 -6.30
CA ALA A 34 8.21 -12.75 -6.77
C ALA A 34 8.52 -11.39 -7.42
N ASN A 35 7.52 -10.58 -7.72
CA ASN A 35 7.67 -9.30 -8.39
C ASN A 35 7.35 -8.04 -7.57
N THR A 36 6.81 -8.18 -6.35
CA THR A 36 6.48 -7.03 -5.50
C THR A 36 7.19 -7.16 -4.17
N LEU A 37 8.09 -6.23 -3.87
CA LEU A 37 8.76 -6.20 -2.57
C LEU A 37 7.75 -5.83 -1.50
N ILE A 38 7.82 -6.53 -0.36
CA ILE A 38 6.97 -6.24 0.79
C ILE A 38 7.50 -5.03 1.56
N PRO A 39 6.62 -4.24 2.19
CA PRO A 39 7.05 -3.14 3.04
C PRO A 39 7.71 -3.68 4.32
N ASP A 40 8.58 -2.84 4.89
CA ASP A 40 9.23 -3.12 6.17
C ASP A 40 8.28 -2.77 7.32
N VAL A 41 7.43 -3.73 7.65
CA VAL A 41 6.45 -3.65 8.75
C VAL A 41 6.43 -4.97 9.49
N SER A 42 6.08 -4.93 10.77
CA SER A 42 5.80 -6.12 11.57
C SER A 42 4.28 -6.34 11.60
N PRO A 43 3.74 -7.23 10.77
CA PRO A 43 2.31 -7.51 10.80
C PRO A 43 1.93 -8.19 12.12
N ALA A 44 0.64 -8.12 12.49
CA ALA A 44 0.11 -8.81 13.64
C ALA A 44 0.45 -10.31 13.56
N SER A 45 0.97 -10.88 14.66
CA SER A 45 1.39 -12.28 14.73
C SER A 45 0.21 -13.27 14.73
N SER A 46 -1.00 -12.79 15.01
CA SER A 46 -2.24 -13.57 15.00
C SER A 46 -3.36 -12.83 14.30
N GLY A 47 -4.25 -13.56 13.63
CA GLY A 47 -5.34 -13.00 12.85
C GLY A 47 -4.88 -12.25 11.60
N GLN A 48 -5.79 -11.49 11.03
CA GLN A 48 -5.54 -10.76 9.78
C GLN A 48 -5.04 -9.34 10.05
N HIS A 49 -4.11 -8.88 9.21
CA HIS A 49 -3.61 -7.50 9.23
C HIS A 49 -3.50 -6.97 7.80
N VAL A 50 -4.02 -5.78 7.57
CA VAL A 50 -3.94 -5.09 6.29
C VAL A 50 -2.85 -4.03 6.34
N VAL A 51 -1.93 -4.04 5.39
CA VAL A 51 -0.93 -2.98 5.23
C VAL A 51 -1.12 -2.32 3.88
N ILE A 52 -1.33 -1.02 3.84
CA ILE A 52 -1.47 -0.24 2.61
C ILE A 52 -0.27 0.70 2.50
N ASN A 53 0.60 0.44 1.52
CA ASN A 53 1.70 1.37 1.23
C ASN A 53 1.32 2.29 0.07
N ILE A 54 1.17 3.57 0.38
CA ILE A 54 0.74 4.62 -0.55
C ILE A 54 1.70 4.73 -1.74
N THR A 55 2.99 4.72 -1.49
CA THR A 55 4.03 4.91 -2.52
C THR A 55 4.11 3.73 -3.48
N GLN A 56 3.86 2.51 -2.99
CA GLN A 56 3.78 1.30 -3.81
C GLN A 56 2.44 1.15 -4.54
N GLN A 57 1.38 1.82 -4.05
CA GLN A 57 0.01 1.62 -4.52
C GLN A 57 -0.39 0.14 -4.42
N ARG A 58 -0.11 -0.46 -3.26
CA ARG A 58 -0.39 -1.86 -2.95
C ARG A 58 -1.02 -1.99 -1.57
N LEU A 59 -1.94 -2.92 -1.48
CA LEU A 59 -2.49 -3.45 -0.23
C LEU A 59 -1.95 -4.85 -0.04
N PHE A 60 -1.35 -5.10 1.11
CA PHE A 60 -0.81 -6.38 1.56
C PHE A 60 -1.75 -6.93 2.62
N LEU A 61 -2.29 -8.11 2.39
CA LEU A 61 -3.08 -8.84 3.36
C LEU A 61 -2.19 -9.89 4.02
N TYR A 62 -2.05 -9.80 5.32
CA TYR A 62 -1.36 -10.80 6.12
C TYR A 62 -2.38 -11.64 6.90
N ASP A 63 -2.05 -12.89 7.15
CA ASP A 63 -2.78 -13.81 8.02
C ASP A 63 -1.79 -14.52 8.94
N ASN A 64 -1.98 -14.38 10.26
CA ASN A 64 -1.08 -14.90 11.29
C ASN A 64 0.41 -14.57 11.01
N GLY A 65 0.67 -13.30 10.71
CA GLY A 65 2.00 -12.77 10.40
C GLY A 65 2.57 -13.12 9.04
N LYS A 66 1.89 -13.96 8.24
CA LYS A 66 2.35 -14.38 6.90
C LYS A 66 1.61 -13.61 5.82
N LEU A 67 2.34 -13.18 4.80
CA LEU A 67 1.73 -12.56 3.61
C LEU A 67 0.82 -13.55 2.91
N SER A 68 -0.46 -13.22 2.84
CA SER A 68 -1.50 -14.03 2.19
C SER A 68 -1.76 -13.55 0.77
N LYS A 69 -1.94 -12.25 0.57
CA LYS A 69 -2.23 -11.70 -0.75
C LYS A 69 -1.76 -10.24 -0.93
N ILE A 70 -1.49 -9.85 -2.17
CA ILE A 70 -1.15 -8.50 -2.57
C ILE A 70 -2.16 -8.03 -3.61
N TYR A 71 -2.76 -6.85 -3.37
CA TYR A 71 -3.69 -6.23 -4.29
C TYR A 71 -3.13 -4.90 -4.82
N PRO A 72 -3.22 -4.63 -6.13
CA PRO A 72 -3.02 -3.29 -6.64
C PRO A 72 -4.14 -2.36 -6.15
N VAL A 73 -3.80 -1.13 -5.75
CA VAL A 73 -4.78 -0.16 -5.27
C VAL A 73 -4.55 1.23 -5.86
N ALA A 74 -5.60 2.02 -5.92
CA ALA A 74 -5.46 3.45 -6.10
C ALA A 74 -5.71 4.17 -4.77
N VAL A 75 -4.92 5.21 -4.53
CA VAL A 75 -4.91 6.01 -3.31
C VAL A 75 -5.25 7.46 -3.58
N GLY A 76 -5.39 8.27 -2.56
CA GLY A 76 -5.71 9.70 -2.65
C GLY A 76 -4.68 10.48 -3.48
N LYS A 77 -5.15 11.55 -4.14
CA LYS A 77 -4.29 12.56 -4.76
C LYS A 77 -3.53 13.33 -3.69
N ALA A 78 -2.49 14.07 -4.08
CA ALA A 78 -1.71 14.91 -3.16
C ALA A 78 -2.56 15.91 -2.35
N MET A 79 -3.61 16.47 -2.96
CA MET A 79 -4.52 17.40 -2.29
C MET A 79 -5.63 16.73 -1.45
N THR A 80 -5.85 15.45 -1.64
CA THR A 80 -6.85 14.63 -0.93
C THR A 80 -6.22 13.32 -0.51
N GLN A 81 -5.19 13.41 0.33
CA GLN A 81 -4.36 12.27 0.72
C GLN A 81 -5.16 11.19 1.44
N THR A 82 -4.78 9.93 1.22
CA THR A 82 -5.24 8.83 2.07
C THR A 82 -4.64 9.01 3.46
N ASN A 83 -5.48 8.94 4.49
CA ASN A 83 -5.08 9.15 5.87
C ASN A 83 -4.09 8.06 6.32
N LEU A 84 -2.89 8.49 6.74
CA LEU A 84 -1.86 7.59 7.25
C LEU A 84 -2.12 7.22 8.71
N GLY A 85 -1.50 6.12 9.14
CA GLY A 85 -1.53 5.66 10.52
C GLY A 85 -2.25 4.33 10.70
N GLU A 86 -2.54 4.02 11.97
CA GLU A 86 -3.20 2.78 12.35
C GLU A 86 -4.70 2.94 12.34
N HIS A 87 -5.36 1.98 11.75
CA HIS A 87 -6.81 1.91 11.57
C HIS A 87 -7.32 0.51 11.94
N LYS A 88 -8.64 0.35 11.86
CA LYS A 88 -9.30 -0.97 11.92
C LYS A 88 -10.25 -1.11 10.74
N ILE A 89 -10.39 -2.32 10.26
CA ILE A 89 -11.43 -2.68 9.29
C ILE A 89 -12.80 -2.59 9.97
N GLY A 90 -13.69 -1.81 9.40
CA GLY A 90 -15.02 -1.58 9.90
C GLY A 90 -16.10 -2.34 9.14
N ALA A 91 -17.32 -1.80 9.17
CA ALA A 91 -18.48 -2.38 8.51
C ALA A 91 -18.29 -2.47 6.99
N LYS A 92 -18.91 -3.48 6.40
CA LYS A 92 -18.94 -3.75 4.96
C LYS A 92 -20.33 -3.49 4.41
N ALA A 93 -20.40 -2.77 3.30
CA ALA A 93 -21.65 -2.54 2.58
C ALA A 93 -21.52 -3.10 1.16
N TYR A 94 -22.40 -4.04 0.82
CA TYR A 94 -22.50 -4.60 -0.54
C TYR A 94 -23.54 -3.83 -1.33
N ASN A 95 -23.23 -3.57 -2.60
CA ASN A 95 -24.06 -2.73 -3.48
C ASN A 95 -24.45 -1.40 -2.81
N PRO A 96 -23.48 -0.61 -2.32
CA PRO A 96 -23.77 0.59 -1.57
C PRO A 96 -24.39 1.68 -2.46
N VAL A 97 -25.26 2.49 -1.89
CA VAL A 97 -25.53 3.82 -2.42
C VAL A 97 -24.36 4.72 -2.07
N TRP A 98 -23.80 5.44 -3.04
CA TRP A 98 -22.78 6.43 -2.76
C TRP A 98 -23.41 7.78 -2.41
N HIS A 99 -23.40 8.12 -1.14
CA HIS A 99 -23.70 9.47 -0.68
C HIS A 99 -22.47 10.35 -0.92
N ILE A 100 -22.59 11.30 -1.85
CA ILE A 100 -21.45 12.10 -2.29
C ILE A 100 -21.05 13.07 -1.17
N PRO A 101 -19.79 13.05 -0.71
CA PRO A 101 -19.30 14.00 0.29
C PRO A 101 -19.46 15.45 -0.17
N LYS A 102 -19.76 16.37 0.76
CA LYS A 102 -20.01 17.79 0.42
C LYS A 102 -18.86 18.45 -0.35
N SER A 103 -17.60 18.09 -0.05
CA SER A 103 -16.43 18.55 -0.78
C SER A 103 -16.45 18.16 -2.25
N ILE A 104 -16.82 16.91 -2.54
CA ILE A 104 -16.93 16.39 -3.91
C ILE A 104 -18.16 16.96 -4.62
N GLN A 105 -19.28 17.16 -3.91
CA GLN A 105 -20.44 17.84 -4.49
C GLN A 105 -20.09 19.25 -4.94
N LYS A 106 -19.29 19.99 -4.13
CA LYS A 106 -18.80 21.33 -4.48
C LYS A 106 -17.86 21.31 -5.69
N GLU A 107 -16.97 20.30 -5.76
CA GLU A 107 -16.04 20.14 -6.90
C GLU A 107 -16.81 19.82 -8.20
N ARG A 108 -17.82 18.94 -8.12
CA ARG A 108 -18.64 18.52 -9.28
C ARG A 108 -19.58 19.61 -9.75
N ASN A 109 -20.17 20.34 -8.82
CA ASN A 109 -21.15 21.41 -9.08
C ASN A 109 -22.31 21.01 -10.02
N ASP A 110 -22.77 19.75 -9.95
CA ASP A 110 -23.82 19.17 -10.81
C ASP A 110 -25.14 18.94 -10.09
N GLY A 111 -25.24 19.33 -8.81
CA GLY A 111 -26.41 19.17 -7.97
C GLY A 111 -26.69 17.73 -7.51
N VAL A 112 -25.92 16.74 -7.96
CA VAL A 112 -26.10 15.32 -7.62
C VAL A 112 -25.58 15.06 -6.21
N LYS A 113 -26.42 14.53 -5.33
CA LYS A 113 -26.10 14.25 -3.92
C LYS A 113 -25.80 12.77 -3.65
N SER A 114 -26.27 11.88 -4.51
CA SER A 114 -26.02 10.44 -4.37
C SER A 114 -26.02 9.73 -5.71
N VAL A 115 -25.36 8.57 -5.77
CA VAL A 115 -25.38 7.66 -6.90
C VAL A 115 -25.91 6.31 -6.40
N PRO A 116 -26.95 5.74 -7.01
CA PRO A 116 -27.51 4.45 -6.60
C PRO A 116 -26.50 3.31 -6.83
N ALA A 117 -26.76 2.17 -6.22
CA ALA A 117 -26.02 0.95 -6.50
C ALA A 117 -26.10 0.61 -8.01
N GLY A 118 -25.02 0.07 -8.56
CA GLY A 118 -24.97 -0.33 -9.97
C GLY A 118 -23.65 -0.04 -10.64
N PRO A 119 -23.55 -0.31 -11.96
CA PRO A 119 -22.30 -0.25 -12.71
C PRO A 119 -21.70 1.16 -12.79
N ASN A 120 -22.52 2.20 -12.66
CA ASN A 120 -22.08 3.60 -12.70
C ASN A 120 -21.66 4.13 -11.33
N ASN A 121 -21.79 3.33 -10.25
CA ASN A 121 -21.40 3.76 -8.91
C ASN A 121 -19.88 3.74 -8.75
N PRO A 122 -19.23 4.87 -8.41
CA PRO A 122 -17.79 4.93 -8.23
C PRO A 122 -17.25 4.08 -7.07
N LEU A 123 -18.11 3.66 -6.12
CA LEU A 123 -17.72 2.73 -5.05
C LEU A 123 -17.68 1.28 -5.52
N GLY A 124 -18.21 0.99 -6.72
CA GLY A 124 -18.35 -0.37 -7.20
C GLY A 124 -19.31 -1.21 -6.34
N PRO A 125 -19.17 -2.55 -6.35
CA PRO A 125 -20.10 -3.46 -5.71
C PRO A 125 -19.92 -3.60 -4.19
N VAL A 126 -18.88 -3.05 -3.61
CA VAL A 126 -18.60 -3.16 -2.17
C VAL A 126 -17.78 -2.00 -1.65
N PHE A 127 -18.12 -1.58 -0.43
CA PHE A 127 -17.37 -0.62 0.37
C PHE A 127 -17.06 -1.24 1.74
N VAL A 128 -15.81 -1.24 2.14
CA VAL A 128 -15.31 -1.69 3.44
C VAL A 128 -14.78 -0.48 4.19
N ARG A 129 -15.36 -0.16 5.34
CA ARG A 129 -14.94 0.98 6.17
C ARG A 129 -13.48 0.77 6.62
N LEU A 130 -12.70 1.83 6.58
CA LEU A 130 -11.33 1.86 7.09
C LEU A 130 -11.21 2.96 8.14
N GLY A 131 -10.98 2.56 9.40
CA GLY A 131 -10.83 3.48 10.53
C GLY A 131 -12.13 4.13 11.02
N ASP A 132 -11.98 5.26 11.71
CA ASP A 132 -13.11 6.01 12.29
C ASP A 132 -14.08 6.48 11.20
N PRO A 133 -15.41 6.33 11.39
CA PRO A 133 -16.43 6.83 10.49
C PRO A 133 -16.29 8.32 10.13
N LYS A 134 -15.77 9.13 11.03
CA LYS A 134 -15.54 10.57 10.81
C LYS A 134 -14.54 10.86 9.69
N LEU A 135 -13.61 9.92 9.42
CA LEU A 135 -12.63 10.05 8.35
C LEU A 135 -13.26 9.86 6.97
N SER A 136 -14.48 9.30 6.89
CA SER A 136 -15.14 8.92 5.64
C SER A 136 -14.24 8.06 4.73
N LEU A 137 -13.30 7.32 5.32
CA LEU A 137 -12.29 6.51 4.65
C LEU A 137 -12.81 5.08 4.45
N GLY A 138 -12.47 4.48 3.32
CA GLY A 138 -12.81 3.09 3.03
C GLY A 138 -11.99 2.48 1.92
N ILE A 139 -12.10 1.15 1.80
CA ILE A 139 -11.56 0.34 0.72
C ILE A 139 -12.75 -0.12 -0.11
N HIS A 140 -12.77 0.12 -1.42
CA HIS A 140 -13.94 -0.13 -2.24
C HIS A 140 -13.60 -0.51 -3.68
N GLY A 141 -14.56 -1.05 -4.39
CA GLY A 141 -14.48 -1.30 -5.83
C GLY A 141 -14.42 -0.01 -6.67
N THR A 142 -14.65 -0.13 -7.96
CA THR A 142 -14.66 1.05 -8.85
C THR A 142 -15.42 0.77 -10.15
N ASN A 143 -16.03 1.81 -10.71
CA ASN A 143 -16.51 1.84 -12.09
C ASN A 143 -15.42 2.27 -13.11
N ALA A 144 -14.21 2.61 -12.62
CA ALA A 144 -13.09 3.03 -13.45
C ALA A 144 -11.84 2.15 -13.16
N PRO A 145 -11.82 0.86 -13.59
CA PRO A 145 -10.76 -0.09 -13.25
C PRO A 145 -9.37 0.30 -13.76
N ALA A 146 -9.30 1.07 -14.85
CA ALA A 146 -8.03 1.60 -15.37
C ALA A 146 -7.36 2.63 -14.43
N SER A 147 -8.06 3.11 -13.37
CA SER A 147 -7.48 3.98 -12.36
C SER A 147 -6.64 3.23 -11.32
N VAL A 148 -6.63 1.90 -11.34
CA VAL A 148 -5.92 1.02 -10.41
C VAL A 148 -4.80 0.27 -11.12
N PRO A 149 -3.54 0.36 -10.64
CA PRO A 149 -3.06 1.19 -9.54
C PRO A 149 -2.92 2.67 -9.90
N GLY A 150 -2.92 3.56 -8.89
CA GLY A 150 -2.74 4.98 -9.17
C GLY A 150 -2.90 5.89 -7.94
N VAL A 151 -2.61 7.17 -8.15
CA VAL A 151 -2.83 8.26 -7.18
C VAL A 151 -4.00 9.09 -7.70
N ARG A 152 -5.25 8.63 -7.46
CA ARG A 152 -6.40 9.11 -8.21
C ARG A 152 -7.68 9.35 -7.41
N SER A 153 -7.75 8.89 -6.15
CA SER A 153 -8.96 9.01 -5.35
C SER A 153 -9.03 10.32 -4.56
N HIS A 154 -10.15 10.53 -3.88
CA HIS A 154 -10.34 11.61 -2.90
C HIS A 154 -10.08 11.13 -1.46
N GLY A 155 -9.11 10.23 -1.28
CA GLY A 155 -8.67 9.72 0.00
C GLY A 155 -8.95 8.23 0.22
N CYS A 156 -10.09 7.70 -0.23
CA CYS A 156 -10.39 6.28 -0.15
C CYS A 156 -9.40 5.42 -0.95
N VAL A 157 -9.26 4.16 -0.54
CA VAL A 157 -8.46 3.16 -1.22
C VAL A 157 -9.34 2.41 -2.23
N ARG A 158 -9.00 2.53 -3.51
CA ARG A 158 -9.77 1.96 -4.61
C ARG A 158 -9.11 0.67 -5.09
N MET A 159 -9.90 -0.37 -5.29
CA MET A 159 -9.51 -1.66 -5.86
C MET A 159 -10.28 -1.91 -7.16
N LYS A 160 -9.78 -2.79 -8.02
CA LYS A 160 -10.64 -3.37 -9.06
C LYS A 160 -11.80 -4.10 -8.39
N SER A 161 -12.99 -4.04 -8.99
CA SER A 161 -14.21 -4.56 -8.35
C SER A 161 -14.16 -6.06 -7.99
N PRO A 162 -13.58 -6.95 -8.80
CA PRO A 162 -13.37 -8.36 -8.40
C PRO A 162 -12.48 -8.50 -7.17
N ASP A 163 -11.35 -7.75 -7.13
CA ASP A 163 -10.41 -7.77 -6.00
C ASP A 163 -11.07 -7.24 -4.73
N ALA A 164 -11.88 -6.16 -4.84
CA ALA A 164 -12.60 -5.58 -3.71
C ALA A 164 -13.63 -6.55 -3.12
N LEU A 165 -14.35 -7.28 -3.97
CA LEU A 165 -15.31 -8.31 -3.53
C LEU A 165 -14.61 -9.46 -2.83
N GLU A 166 -13.50 -9.95 -3.39
CA GLU A 166 -12.70 -11.01 -2.77
C GLU A 166 -12.14 -10.54 -1.43
N PHE A 167 -11.51 -9.36 -1.39
CA PHE A 167 -11.00 -8.76 -0.16
C PHE A 167 -12.09 -8.63 0.90
N ALA A 168 -13.26 -8.10 0.54
CA ALA A 168 -14.36 -7.92 1.48
C ALA A 168 -14.92 -9.24 2.04
N LYS A 169 -14.90 -10.33 1.26
CA LYS A 169 -15.28 -11.67 1.72
C LYS A 169 -14.26 -12.27 2.68
N THR A 170 -12.97 -11.98 2.45
CA THR A 170 -11.86 -12.58 3.21
C THR A 170 -11.59 -11.86 4.52
N ILE A 171 -11.53 -10.51 4.50
CA ILE A 171 -11.10 -9.74 5.66
C ILE A 171 -12.13 -9.73 6.79
N ALA A 172 -11.73 -9.96 8.03
CA ALA A 172 -12.60 -9.84 9.20
C ALA A 172 -12.77 -8.37 9.61
N THR A 173 -13.98 -8.00 10.03
CA THR A 173 -14.21 -6.72 10.71
C THR A 173 -13.46 -6.70 12.04
N GLY A 174 -12.84 -5.56 12.38
CA GLY A 174 -11.99 -5.39 13.55
C GLY A 174 -10.51 -5.66 13.28
N SER A 175 -10.15 -6.29 12.16
CA SER A 175 -8.74 -6.50 11.80
C SER A 175 -7.95 -5.19 11.78
N PRO A 176 -6.71 -5.16 12.31
CA PRO A 176 -5.84 -4.00 12.22
C PRO A 176 -5.51 -3.67 10.76
N ALA A 177 -5.33 -2.39 10.49
CA ALA A 177 -4.96 -1.89 9.16
C ALA A 177 -4.00 -0.72 9.29
N SER A 178 -2.79 -0.87 8.78
CA SER A 178 -1.74 0.16 8.76
C SER A 178 -1.70 0.83 7.40
N VAL A 179 -1.88 2.13 7.35
CA VAL A 179 -1.66 2.93 6.13
C VAL A 179 -0.33 3.64 6.27
N ILE A 180 0.64 3.24 5.46
CA ILE A 180 2.03 3.66 5.56
C ILE A 180 2.48 4.43 4.31
N TYR A 181 3.60 5.14 4.45
CA TYR A 181 4.24 5.89 3.38
C TYR A 181 5.72 5.56 3.31
N GLN A 182 6.03 4.34 2.87
CA GLN A 182 7.40 3.85 2.76
C GLN A 182 7.90 3.98 1.33
N MET A 183 8.93 4.80 1.12
CA MET A 183 9.43 5.16 -0.21
C MET A 183 10.42 4.17 -0.81
N ALA A 184 10.90 3.21 -0.04
CA ALA A 184 11.68 2.09 -0.57
C ALA A 184 11.45 0.83 0.25
N SER A 185 11.62 -0.32 -0.38
CA SER A 185 11.59 -1.62 0.28
C SER A 185 12.88 -2.38 -0.01
N LEU A 186 13.39 -3.06 1.02
CA LEU A 186 14.59 -3.87 0.95
C LEU A 186 14.21 -5.28 1.38
N ASN A 187 14.33 -6.25 0.48
CA ASN A 187 13.98 -7.65 0.78
C ASN A 187 15.07 -8.59 0.30
N GLU A 188 15.24 -9.70 1.03
CA GLU A 188 16.09 -10.80 0.64
C GLU A 188 15.24 -11.89 -0.03
N ASP A 189 15.73 -12.50 -1.11
CA ASP A 189 15.10 -13.66 -1.72
C ASP A 189 15.68 -14.99 -1.17
N ALA A 190 15.06 -16.12 -1.58
CA ALA A 190 15.50 -17.45 -1.15
C ALA A 190 16.93 -17.81 -1.58
N ASN A 191 17.49 -17.09 -2.55
CA ASN A 191 18.87 -17.28 -3.03
C ASN A 191 19.86 -16.29 -2.36
N GLN A 192 19.45 -15.65 -1.26
CA GLN A 192 20.26 -14.65 -0.57
C GLN A 192 20.68 -13.49 -1.47
N ASN A 193 19.79 -13.08 -2.40
CA ASN A 193 19.97 -11.83 -3.13
C ASN A 193 19.17 -10.73 -2.44
N LEU A 194 19.83 -9.59 -2.25
CA LEU A 194 19.17 -8.40 -1.75
C LEU A 194 18.52 -7.61 -2.89
N TRP A 195 17.26 -7.27 -2.72
CA TRP A 195 16.46 -6.51 -3.67
C TRP A 195 16.07 -5.17 -3.08
N LEU A 196 16.31 -4.10 -3.83
CA LEU A 196 15.85 -2.75 -3.52
C LEU A 196 14.81 -2.31 -4.54
N ALA A 197 13.70 -1.76 -4.06
CA ALA A 197 12.79 -0.96 -4.88
C ALA A 197 12.63 0.42 -4.25
N ALA A 198 12.74 1.46 -5.07
CA ALA A 198 12.39 2.82 -4.70
C ALA A 198 11.13 3.25 -5.44
N TYR A 199 10.26 3.98 -4.76
CA TYR A 199 8.96 4.40 -5.26
C TYR A 199 8.92 5.91 -5.46
N ARG A 200 7.97 6.37 -6.26
CA ARG A 200 7.70 7.81 -6.40
C ARG A 200 7.19 8.38 -5.07
N ASP A 201 7.36 9.67 -4.89
CA ASP A 201 6.84 10.44 -3.75
C ASP A 201 5.55 11.18 -4.16
N PRO A 202 4.36 10.52 -4.12
CA PRO A 202 3.13 11.11 -4.63
C PRO A 202 2.60 12.27 -3.78
N TYR A 203 3.09 12.41 -2.54
CA TYR A 203 2.65 13.45 -1.60
C TYR A 203 3.76 14.44 -1.26
N ASP A 204 4.90 14.38 -1.97
CA ASP A 204 6.08 15.25 -1.77
C ASP A 204 6.56 15.30 -0.30
N LYS A 205 6.53 14.14 0.38
CA LYS A 205 6.92 14.06 1.80
C LYS A 205 8.43 14.09 2.01
N LYS A 206 9.23 13.80 0.98
CA LYS A 206 10.70 13.83 1.00
C LYS A 206 11.31 13.06 2.17
N ASN A 207 10.64 11.95 2.56
CA ASN A 207 11.01 11.16 3.74
C ASN A 207 11.86 9.92 3.42
N LEU A 208 12.57 9.92 2.29
CA LEU A 208 13.52 8.87 1.93
C LEU A 208 14.81 9.03 2.74
N ASP A 209 15.08 8.15 3.74
CA ASP A 209 16.31 8.16 4.53
C ASP A 209 17.36 7.25 3.91
N THR A 210 18.20 7.82 3.04
CA THR A 210 19.28 7.07 2.39
C THR A 210 20.37 6.61 3.36
N ALA A 211 20.57 7.32 4.48
CA ALA A 211 21.56 6.92 5.47
C ALA A 211 21.10 5.64 6.19
N ALA A 212 19.82 5.58 6.61
CA ALA A 212 19.26 4.36 7.19
C ALA A 212 19.25 3.20 6.18
N LEU A 213 18.93 3.48 4.89
CA LEU A 213 18.98 2.46 3.85
C LEU A 213 20.40 1.90 3.64
N LYS A 214 21.41 2.76 3.54
CA LYS A 214 22.82 2.35 3.44
C LYS A 214 23.23 1.52 4.66
N LYS A 215 22.83 1.93 5.88
CA LYS A 215 23.09 1.17 7.12
C LYS A 215 22.46 -0.23 7.08
N SER A 216 21.22 -0.35 6.62
CA SER A 216 20.53 -1.64 6.49
C SER A 216 21.20 -2.56 5.46
N ILE A 217 21.62 -2.01 4.31
CA ILE A 217 22.38 -2.75 3.29
C ILE A 217 23.72 -3.23 3.83
N ALA A 218 24.45 -2.36 4.57
CA ALA A 218 25.73 -2.70 5.19
C ALA A 218 25.58 -3.80 6.24
N ALA A 219 24.53 -3.71 7.09
CA ALA A 219 24.24 -4.73 8.09
C ALA A 219 23.94 -6.09 7.44
N TRP A 220 23.14 -6.09 6.37
CA TRP A 220 22.83 -7.30 5.61
C TRP A 220 24.11 -7.90 4.99
N ALA A 221 24.94 -7.08 4.33
CA ALA A 221 26.17 -7.54 3.71
C ALA A 221 27.13 -8.17 4.73
N LYS A 222 27.28 -7.52 5.91
CA LYS A 222 28.09 -8.05 7.02
C LYS A 222 27.55 -9.41 7.50
N ALA A 223 26.24 -9.56 7.67
CA ALA A 223 25.61 -10.80 8.11
C ALA A 223 25.82 -11.96 7.11
N HIS A 224 25.99 -11.65 5.82
CA HIS A 224 26.17 -12.64 4.75
C HIS A 224 27.62 -12.75 4.24
N GLY A 225 28.61 -12.15 4.96
CA GLY A 225 30.01 -12.18 4.55
C GLY A 225 30.28 -11.54 3.17
N LYS A 226 29.44 -10.57 2.76
CA LYS A 226 29.53 -9.88 1.47
C LYS A 226 30.18 -8.51 1.65
N THR A 227 30.99 -8.10 0.67
CA THR A 227 31.61 -6.77 0.65
C THR A 227 30.75 -5.82 -0.19
N ILE A 228 30.49 -4.62 0.32
CA ILE A 228 29.85 -3.56 -0.45
C ILE A 228 30.98 -2.75 -1.10
N PRO A 229 31.01 -2.60 -2.43
CA PRO A 229 31.97 -1.71 -3.07
C PRO A 229 31.79 -0.27 -2.56
N ALA A 230 32.90 0.42 -2.36
CA ALA A 230 32.91 1.82 -1.91
C ALA A 230 32.26 2.76 -2.91
#